data_e65b0bec8e14c83b9e068de509342f02
#
_entry.id   e65b0bec8e14c83b9e068de509342f02
#
_cell.length_a   1.000
_cell.length_b   1.000
_cell.length_c   1.000
_cell.angle_alpha   90.00
_cell.angle_beta   90.00
_cell.angle_gamma   90.00
#
_symmetry.space_group_name_H-M   'P 1'
#
loop_
_entity.id
_entity.type
_entity.pdbx_description
1 polymer ?
#
loop_
_entity_poly.entity_id
_entity_poly.type
_entity_poly.pdbx_seq_one_letter_code
_entity_poly.pdbx_strand_id
1 'polypeptide(L)'
;MADVQPEPGPDPEEEIVEAELLDEPSPPEVELSVESLVADLERVTAERDQFRDAYQRAAADFDNFRKQAQRRVDHEVARATGSIVERLLPVLDACDSALAHGAAEVEPIVAALLGALEKEGLVRVDPMGEVFDPTVAEAVVHEPGDGGEHIVSEVMRAGYTWQGRVLRPAMVKVTD
;
A
#
# COMPACT_ATOMS: atom_id res chain seq x y z
N MET A 1 40.58 -92.03 -6.96
CA MET A 1 39.56 -91.09 -7.43
C MET A 1 38.27 -91.51 -6.77
N ALA A 2 37.98 -90.90 -5.68
CA ALA A 2 36.80 -91.21 -4.89
C ALA A 2 35.70 -90.15 -5.18
N ASP A 3 34.63 -90.68 -5.64
CA ASP A 3 33.41 -89.96 -5.94
C ASP A 3 32.69 -89.61 -4.61
N VAL A 4 32.67 -88.34 -4.25
CA VAL A 4 31.97 -87.90 -3.07
C VAL A 4 30.64 -87.31 -3.53
N GLN A 5 29.57 -88.07 -3.33
CA GLN A 5 28.20 -87.54 -3.48
C GLN A 5 27.88 -86.64 -2.28
N PRO A 6 27.27 -85.47 -2.48
CA PRO A 6 26.77 -84.68 -1.37
C PRO A 6 25.50 -85.33 -0.81
N GLU A 7 25.42 -85.44 0.48
CA GLU A 7 24.20 -85.83 1.21
C GLU A 7 23.10 -84.84 1.04
N PRO A 8 21.80 -85.25 0.96
CA PRO A 8 20.67 -84.39 0.93
C PRO A 8 20.49 -83.70 2.31
N GLY A 9 20.45 -82.41 2.32
CA GLY A 9 20.13 -81.61 3.52
C GLY A 9 18.71 -81.93 4.04
N PRO A 10 18.46 -81.67 5.31
CA PRO A 10 17.18 -82.00 5.91
C PRO A 10 16.06 -81.16 5.26
N ASP A 11 14.93 -81.78 4.98
CA ASP A 11 13.66 -81.18 4.60
C ASP A 11 13.32 -80.06 5.59
N PRO A 12 12.93 -78.88 5.13
CA PRO A 12 12.34 -77.92 6.00
C PRO A 12 10.92 -78.40 6.28
N GLU A 13 10.74 -79.17 7.35
CA GLU A 13 9.41 -79.36 7.90
C GLU A 13 8.83 -77.97 8.19
N GLU A 14 7.75 -77.68 7.53
CA GLU A 14 6.95 -76.46 7.71
C GLU A 14 6.53 -76.38 9.17
N GLU A 15 7.30 -75.62 9.95
CA GLU A 15 6.85 -75.15 11.25
C GLU A 15 5.75 -74.11 10.96
N ILE A 16 4.51 -74.61 10.85
CA ILE A 16 3.33 -73.75 10.82
C ILE A 16 3.29 -73.11 12.18
N VAL A 17 3.89 -71.91 12.26
CA VAL A 17 3.69 -71.02 13.39
C VAL A 17 2.21 -70.63 13.32
N GLU A 18 1.39 -71.24 14.14
CA GLU A 18 0.02 -70.83 14.42
C GLU A 18 0.12 -69.36 14.85
N ALA A 19 -0.09 -68.45 13.91
CA ALA A 19 -0.21 -67.04 14.22
C ALA A 19 -1.42 -66.93 15.15
N GLU A 20 -1.11 -66.75 16.43
CA GLU A 20 -2.05 -66.33 17.42
C GLU A 20 -2.67 -65.03 16.92
N LEU A 21 -3.88 -65.13 16.37
CA LEU A 21 -4.67 -63.97 15.98
C LEU A 21 -4.82 -63.13 17.26
N LEU A 22 -3.94 -62.14 17.39
CA LEU A 22 -4.15 -61.08 18.37
C LEU A 22 -5.51 -60.52 18.07
N ASP A 23 -6.41 -60.66 19.04
CA ASP A 23 -7.74 -60.16 19.04
C ASP A 23 -7.61 -58.62 18.96
N GLU A 24 -7.48 -58.11 17.72
CA GLU A 24 -7.49 -56.67 17.50
C GLU A 24 -8.88 -56.21 18.02
N PRO A 25 -8.92 -55.25 18.94
CA PRO A 25 -10.19 -54.73 19.41
C PRO A 25 -10.99 -54.27 18.19
N SER A 26 -12.11 -54.96 17.94
CA SER A 26 -13.05 -54.56 16.90
C SER A 26 -13.29 -53.06 17.02
N PRO A 27 -13.16 -52.28 15.93
CA PRO A 27 -13.49 -50.86 15.98
C PRO A 27 -14.90 -50.73 16.60
N PRO A 28 -15.11 -49.78 17.50
CA PRO A 28 -16.41 -49.64 18.17
C PRO A 28 -17.50 -49.62 17.09
N GLU A 29 -18.44 -50.56 17.21
CA GLU A 29 -19.66 -50.57 16.38
C GLU A 29 -20.33 -49.23 16.62
N VAL A 30 -20.09 -48.26 15.75
CA VAL A 30 -20.85 -47.02 15.75
C VAL A 30 -22.23 -47.39 15.26
N GLU A 31 -23.16 -47.51 16.19
CA GLU A 31 -24.57 -47.65 15.83
C GLU A 31 -24.98 -46.44 15.01
N LEU A 32 -24.93 -46.58 13.69
CA LEU A 32 -25.37 -45.57 12.74
C LEU A 32 -26.90 -45.49 12.81
N SER A 33 -27.40 -44.81 13.82
CA SER A 33 -28.81 -44.45 13.83
C SER A 33 -29.05 -43.27 12.88
N VAL A 34 -30.22 -43.19 12.29
CA VAL A 34 -30.63 -42.09 11.42
C VAL A 34 -30.50 -40.76 12.18
N GLU A 35 -30.81 -40.77 13.47
CA GLU A 35 -30.74 -39.60 14.36
C GLU A 35 -29.28 -39.13 14.54
N SER A 36 -28.33 -40.06 14.71
CA SER A 36 -26.91 -39.69 14.86
C SER A 36 -26.34 -39.12 13.55
N LEU A 37 -26.74 -39.66 12.40
CA LEU A 37 -26.33 -39.14 11.10
C LEU A 37 -26.91 -37.75 10.84
N VAL A 38 -28.17 -37.48 11.21
CA VAL A 38 -28.78 -36.16 11.11
C VAL A 38 -28.03 -35.14 11.99
N ALA A 39 -27.76 -35.51 13.25
CA ALA A 39 -27.03 -34.65 14.17
C ALA A 39 -25.61 -34.33 13.65
N ASP A 40 -24.90 -35.31 13.10
CA ASP A 40 -23.60 -35.11 12.50
C ASP A 40 -23.66 -34.21 11.25
N LEU A 41 -24.68 -34.39 10.42
CA LEU A 41 -24.92 -33.55 9.25
C LEU A 41 -25.18 -32.10 9.65
N GLU A 42 -26.01 -31.86 10.67
CA GLU A 42 -26.29 -30.53 11.20
C GLU A 42 -25.02 -29.89 11.76
N ARG A 43 -24.22 -30.63 12.53
CA ARG A 43 -22.93 -30.15 13.07
C ARG A 43 -21.95 -29.77 11.95
N VAL A 44 -21.74 -30.66 10.98
CA VAL A 44 -20.82 -30.41 9.85
C VAL A 44 -21.30 -29.22 8.98
N THR A 45 -22.63 -29.12 8.83
CA THR A 45 -23.21 -27.97 8.09
C THR A 45 -22.97 -26.67 8.83
N ALA A 46 -23.15 -26.63 10.14
CA ALA A 46 -22.88 -25.46 10.96
C ALA A 46 -21.39 -25.10 10.95
N GLU A 47 -20.50 -26.08 11.07
CA GLU A 47 -19.04 -25.86 10.96
C GLU A 47 -18.66 -25.31 9.57
N ARG A 48 -19.20 -25.87 8.50
CA ARG A 48 -19.00 -25.37 7.14
C ARG A 48 -19.42 -23.91 7.01
N ASP A 49 -20.59 -23.55 7.54
CA ASP A 49 -21.09 -22.18 7.44
C ASP A 49 -20.23 -21.21 8.27
N GLN A 50 -19.78 -21.62 9.45
CA GLN A 50 -18.81 -20.84 10.23
C GLN A 50 -17.49 -20.62 9.49
N PHE A 51 -16.93 -21.68 8.88
CA PHE A 51 -15.71 -21.56 8.08
C PHE A 51 -15.89 -20.69 6.84
N ARG A 52 -17.06 -20.81 6.18
CA ARG A 52 -17.39 -19.96 5.03
C ARG A 52 -17.47 -18.49 5.42
N ASP A 53 -18.12 -18.18 6.54
CA ASP A 53 -18.22 -16.81 7.04
C ASP A 53 -16.85 -16.26 7.48
N ALA A 54 -16.04 -17.08 8.13
CA ALA A 54 -14.67 -16.72 8.51
C ALA A 54 -13.80 -16.45 7.27
N TYR A 55 -13.91 -17.32 6.25
CA TYR A 55 -13.21 -17.14 4.98
C TYR A 55 -13.62 -15.85 4.26
N GLN A 56 -14.93 -15.57 4.20
CA GLN A 56 -15.41 -14.34 3.55
C GLN A 56 -14.90 -13.08 4.26
N ARG A 57 -14.89 -13.09 5.61
CA ARG A 57 -14.33 -12.00 6.40
C ARG A 57 -12.82 -11.85 6.15
N ALA A 58 -12.08 -12.93 6.23
CA ALA A 58 -10.64 -12.91 5.97
C ALA A 58 -10.29 -12.44 4.55
N ALA A 59 -11.07 -12.84 3.54
CA ALA A 59 -10.90 -12.37 2.16
C ALA A 59 -11.18 -10.87 2.03
N ALA A 60 -12.24 -10.37 2.67
CA ALA A 60 -12.54 -8.94 2.68
C ALA A 60 -11.47 -8.12 3.42
N ASP A 61 -10.98 -8.63 4.55
CA ASP A 61 -9.91 -7.98 5.32
C ASP A 61 -8.60 -7.96 4.54
N PHE A 62 -8.28 -9.05 3.84
CA PHE A 62 -7.09 -9.11 2.98
C PHE A 62 -7.18 -8.11 1.81
N ASP A 63 -8.34 -7.99 1.16
CA ASP A 63 -8.55 -7.00 0.10
C ASP A 63 -8.41 -5.56 0.62
N ASN A 64 -8.96 -5.29 1.79
CA ASN A 64 -8.81 -3.99 2.45
C ASN A 64 -7.35 -3.71 2.81
N PHE A 65 -6.65 -4.69 3.38
CA PHE A 65 -5.23 -4.59 3.70
C PHE A 65 -4.40 -4.30 2.44
N ARG A 66 -4.64 -5.04 1.34
CA ARG A 66 -3.94 -4.84 0.07
C ARG A 66 -4.12 -3.43 -0.47
N LYS A 67 -5.38 -2.93 -0.46
CA LYS A 67 -5.69 -1.56 -0.90
C LYS A 67 -5.00 -0.50 -0.02
N GLN A 68 -5.00 -0.71 1.30
CA GLN A 68 -4.34 0.21 2.23
C GLN A 68 -2.82 0.17 2.08
N ALA A 69 -2.23 -1.01 1.91
CA ALA A 69 -0.80 -1.17 1.68
C ALA A 69 -0.36 -0.45 0.41
N GLN A 70 -1.12 -0.62 -0.70
CA GLN A 70 -0.82 0.08 -1.95
C GLN A 70 -0.88 1.60 -1.77
N ARG A 71 -1.96 2.12 -1.17
CA ARG A 71 -2.08 3.57 -0.91
C ARG A 71 -0.95 4.11 -0.04
N ARG A 72 -0.47 3.31 0.92
CA ARG A 72 0.64 3.70 1.78
C ARG A 72 1.94 3.80 0.98
N VAL A 73 2.21 2.84 0.10
CA VAL A 73 3.38 2.87 -0.79
C VAL A 73 3.31 4.09 -1.72
N ASP A 74 2.18 4.32 -2.37
CA ASP A 74 1.99 5.46 -3.27
C ASP A 74 2.23 6.80 -2.53
N HIS A 75 1.72 6.91 -1.31
CA HIS A 75 1.90 8.09 -0.46
C HIS A 75 3.36 8.28 -0.03
N GLU A 76 4.07 7.20 0.33
CA GLU A 76 5.50 7.27 0.70
C GLU A 76 6.36 7.64 -0.51
N VAL A 77 6.07 7.12 -1.69
CA VAL A 77 6.77 7.49 -2.93
C VAL A 77 6.54 8.98 -3.22
N ALA A 78 5.29 9.43 -3.21
CA ALA A 78 4.96 10.84 -3.43
C ALA A 78 5.63 11.78 -2.42
N ARG A 79 5.73 11.35 -1.15
CA ARG A 79 6.41 12.09 -0.09
C ARG A 79 7.92 12.16 -0.31
N ALA A 80 8.55 11.04 -0.65
CA ALA A 80 9.99 10.96 -0.89
C ALA A 80 10.40 11.81 -2.09
N THR A 81 9.66 11.70 -3.20
CA THR A 81 9.91 12.53 -4.40
C THR A 81 9.65 14.01 -4.13
N GLY A 82 8.55 14.33 -3.43
CA GLY A 82 8.21 15.69 -3.02
C GLY A 82 9.32 16.35 -2.19
N SER A 83 9.98 15.61 -1.29
CA SER A 83 11.07 16.16 -0.47
C SER A 83 12.31 16.49 -1.29
N ILE A 84 12.55 15.80 -2.40
CA ILE A 84 13.63 16.16 -3.33
C ILE A 84 13.29 17.44 -4.07
N VAL A 85 12.05 17.54 -4.57
CA VAL A 85 11.57 18.75 -5.27
C VAL A 85 11.61 19.96 -4.34
N GLU A 86 11.19 19.80 -3.08
CA GLU A 86 11.25 20.87 -2.07
C GLU A 86 12.66 21.45 -1.90
N ARG A 87 13.69 20.60 -1.96
CA ARG A 87 15.09 21.04 -1.91
C ARG A 87 15.54 21.78 -3.18
N LEU A 88 14.83 21.64 -4.29
CA LEU A 88 15.09 22.38 -5.53
C LEU A 88 14.38 23.74 -5.56
N LEU A 89 13.37 23.97 -4.71
CA LEU A 89 12.64 25.24 -4.71
C LEU A 89 13.54 26.48 -4.53
N PRO A 90 14.61 26.46 -3.71
CA PRO A 90 15.52 27.57 -3.62
C PRO A 90 16.22 27.92 -4.95
N VAL A 91 16.41 26.91 -5.82
CA VAL A 91 16.98 27.15 -7.16
C VAL A 91 15.97 27.88 -8.04
N LEU A 92 14.71 27.49 -7.99
CA LEU A 92 13.63 28.18 -8.71
C LEU A 92 13.47 29.62 -8.20
N ASP A 93 13.55 29.85 -6.88
CA ASP A 93 13.50 31.20 -6.31
C ASP A 93 14.69 32.07 -6.78
N ALA A 94 15.89 31.48 -6.86
CA ALA A 94 17.07 32.19 -7.37
C ALA A 94 16.91 32.56 -8.86
N CYS A 95 16.29 31.66 -9.64
CA CYS A 95 15.96 31.92 -11.03
C CYS A 95 14.90 33.02 -11.17
N ASP A 96 13.83 32.98 -10.40
CA ASP A 96 12.81 34.02 -10.39
C ASP A 96 13.42 35.38 -10.02
N SER A 97 14.30 35.40 -9.02
CA SER A 97 15.06 36.61 -8.65
C SER A 97 15.96 37.11 -9.79
N ALA A 98 16.66 36.22 -10.47
CA ALA A 98 17.53 36.62 -11.62
C ALA A 98 16.70 37.23 -12.76
N LEU A 99 15.53 36.63 -13.07
CA LEU A 99 14.61 37.17 -14.07
C LEU A 99 14.09 38.56 -13.69
N ALA A 100 13.73 38.77 -12.42
CA ALA A 100 13.32 40.08 -11.91
C ALA A 100 14.43 41.14 -12.02
N HIS A 101 15.72 40.73 -12.02
CA HIS A 101 16.87 41.61 -12.24
C HIS A 101 17.30 41.70 -13.71
N GLY A 102 16.53 41.15 -14.65
CA GLY A 102 16.72 41.29 -16.08
C GLY A 102 17.63 40.26 -16.75
N ALA A 103 17.93 39.14 -16.07
CA ALA A 103 18.69 38.04 -16.65
C ALA A 103 17.81 37.15 -17.58
N ALA A 104 17.42 37.67 -18.73
CA ALA A 104 16.51 37.00 -19.67
C ALA A 104 17.06 35.64 -20.17
N GLU A 105 18.37 35.44 -20.16
CA GLU A 105 19.00 34.17 -20.58
C GLU A 105 18.61 32.97 -19.67
N VAL A 106 18.12 33.25 -18.47
CA VAL A 106 17.70 32.21 -17.51
C VAL A 106 16.28 31.67 -17.82
N GLU A 107 15.44 32.47 -18.50
CA GLU A 107 14.06 32.14 -18.78
C GLU A 107 13.85 30.75 -19.44
N PRO A 108 14.57 30.41 -20.54
CA PRO A 108 14.39 29.09 -21.18
C PRO A 108 14.82 27.93 -20.27
N ILE A 109 15.76 28.14 -19.35
CA ILE A 109 16.22 27.12 -18.41
C ILE A 109 15.13 26.88 -17.37
N VAL A 110 14.53 27.93 -16.81
CA VAL A 110 13.43 27.86 -15.84
C VAL A 110 12.23 27.21 -16.47
N ALA A 111 11.85 27.60 -17.69
CA ALA A 111 10.72 27.01 -18.41
C ALA A 111 10.92 25.51 -18.65
N ALA A 112 12.13 25.10 -19.06
CA ALA A 112 12.44 23.68 -19.25
C ALA A 112 12.40 22.89 -17.94
N LEU A 113 12.91 23.45 -16.84
CA LEU A 113 12.89 22.80 -15.52
C LEU A 113 11.46 22.69 -14.98
N LEU A 114 10.72 23.79 -15.00
CA LEU A 114 9.30 23.78 -14.57
C LEU A 114 8.48 22.82 -15.41
N GLY A 115 8.59 22.85 -16.74
CA GLY A 115 7.87 21.93 -17.62
C GLY A 115 8.23 20.47 -17.44
N ALA A 116 9.45 20.15 -16.96
CA ALA A 116 9.81 18.79 -16.58
C ALA A 116 9.15 18.38 -15.25
N LEU A 117 9.19 19.25 -14.25
CA LEU A 117 8.61 18.99 -12.93
C LEU A 117 7.07 18.97 -12.96
N GLU A 118 6.44 19.78 -13.80
CA GLU A 118 4.99 19.82 -14.00
C GLU A 118 4.46 18.48 -14.55
N LYS A 119 5.19 17.85 -15.46
CA LYS A 119 4.84 16.51 -15.96
C LYS A 119 4.84 15.43 -14.88
N GLU A 120 5.63 15.63 -13.83
CA GLU A 120 5.72 14.74 -12.68
C GLU A 120 4.73 15.12 -11.55
N GLY A 121 4.01 16.24 -11.69
CA GLY A 121 2.97 16.66 -10.77
C GLY A 121 3.30 17.86 -9.89
N LEU A 122 4.31 18.65 -10.22
CA LEU A 122 4.51 19.96 -9.62
C LEU A 122 3.48 20.94 -10.18
N VAL A 123 2.88 21.72 -9.28
CA VAL A 123 2.00 22.84 -9.68
C VAL A 123 2.47 24.10 -8.96
N ARG A 124 2.72 25.16 -9.74
CA ARG A 124 3.03 26.49 -9.20
C ARG A 124 1.74 27.14 -8.69
N VAL A 125 1.80 27.69 -7.49
CA VAL A 125 0.71 28.43 -6.84
C VAL A 125 1.06 29.90 -6.87
N ASP A 126 0.33 30.67 -7.67
CA ASP A 126 0.52 32.11 -7.88
C ASP A 126 -0.88 32.76 -7.87
N PRO A 127 -1.49 32.97 -6.68
CA PRO A 127 -2.88 33.39 -6.53
C PRO A 127 -3.07 34.91 -6.68
N MET A 128 -2.30 35.57 -7.51
CA MET A 128 -2.40 37.02 -7.75
C MET A 128 -3.83 37.41 -8.17
N GLY A 129 -4.45 38.30 -7.43
CA GLY A 129 -5.82 38.78 -7.71
C GLY A 129 -6.93 37.83 -7.27
N GLU A 130 -6.61 36.69 -6.68
CA GLU A 130 -7.58 35.74 -6.17
C GLU A 130 -7.92 36.02 -4.69
N VAL A 131 -9.02 35.42 -4.22
CA VAL A 131 -9.37 35.40 -2.79
C VAL A 131 -8.32 34.60 -2.03
N PHE A 132 -7.85 35.14 -0.92
CA PHE A 132 -6.84 34.47 -0.11
C PHE A 132 -7.32 33.12 0.44
N ASP A 133 -6.58 32.06 0.12
CA ASP A 133 -6.81 30.72 0.65
C ASP A 133 -5.64 30.30 1.57
N PRO A 134 -5.88 30.20 2.90
CA PRO A 134 -4.83 29.82 3.85
C PRO A 134 -4.31 28.39 3.68
N THR A 135 -4.96 27.56 2.88
CA THR A 135 -4.49 26.18 2.63
C THR A 135 -3.30 26.13 1.69
N VAL A 136 -3.13 27.12 0.80
CA VAL A 136 -2.10 27.18 -0.23
C VAL A 136 -1.24 28.45 -0.20
N ALA A 137 -1.63 29.45 0.58
CA ALA A 137 -0.92 30.72 0.70
C ALA A 137 -0.79 31.16 2.16
N GLU A 138 0.29 31.94 2.44
CA GLU A 138 0.59 32.55 3.73
C GLU A 138 0.62 34.07 3.54
N ALA A 139 -0.28 34.80 4.22
CA ALA A 139 -0.30 36.26 4.20
C ALA A 139 0.79 36.80 5.14
N VAL A 140 1.83 37.37 4.58
CA VAL A 140 2.96 37.97 5.34
C VAL A 140 2.83 39.48 5.51
N VAL A 141 2.04 40.12 4.64
CA VAL A 141 1.72 41.54 4.72
C VAL A 141 0.22 41.70 4.51
N HIS A 142 -0.40 42.52 5.37
CA HIS A 142 -1.78 42.91 5.27
C HIS A 142 -1.88 44.44 5.06
N GLU A 143 -2.53 44.85 3.99
CA GLU A 143 -2.80 46.25 3.73
C GLU A 143 -4.27 46.53 3.99
N PRO A 144 -4.59 47.58 4.75
CA PRO A 144 -5.99 47.98 4.93
C PRO A 144 -6.59 48.43 3.59
N GLY A 145 -7.77 47.94 3.25
CA GLY A 145 -8.54 48.32 2.10
C GLY A 145 -9.91 48.84 2.47
N ASP A 146 -10.92 48.63 1.63
CA ASP A 146 -12.27 49.15 1.80
C ASP A 146 -13.18 48.23 2.68
N GLY A 147 -12.62 47.16 3.23
CA GLY A 147 -13.31 46.12 4.01
C GLY A 147 -14.08 45.16 3.13
N GLY A 148 -13.69 43.89 3.14
CA GLY A 148 -14.28 42.84 2.30
C GLY A 148 -13.56 41.51 2.42
N GLU A 149 -13.59 40.74 1.35
CA GLU A 149 -12.83 39.52 1.27
C GLU A 149 -11.35 39.85 1.08
N HIS A 150 -10.49 39.12 1.78
CA HIS A 150 -9.05 39.29 1.61
C HIS A 150 -8.62 38.85 0.20
N ILE A 151 -8.14 39.77 -0.60
CA ILE A 151 -7.67 39.52 -1.97
C ILE A 151 -6.12 39.58 -1.98
N VAL A 152 -5.50 38.68 -2.69
CA VAL A 152 -4.06 38.69 -2.87
C VAL A 152 -3.67 39.86 -3.81
N SER A 153 -3.03 40.89 -3.26
CA SER A 153 -2.59 42.08 -4.01
C SER A 153 -1.21 41.87 -4.63
N GLU A 154 -0.38 41.03 -4.05
CA GLU A 154 0.97 40.74 -4.54
C GLU A 154 1.43 39.35 -4.10
N VAL A 155 2.13 38.64 -4.98
CA VAL A 155 2.82 37.38 -4.66
C VAL A 155 4.30 37.66 -4.49
N MET A 156 4.76 37.71 -3.25
CA MET A 156 6.17 37.98 -2.92
C MET A 156 7.04 36.75 -3.18
N ARG A 157 6.46 35.55 -3.08
CA ARG A 157 7.15 34.28 -3.34
C ARG A 157 6.14 33.25 -3.79
N ALA A 158 6.37 32.62 -4.93
CA ALA A 158 5.50 31.58 -5.45
C ALA A 158 5.42 30.36 -4.52
N GLY A 159 4.23 29.81 -4.36
CA GLY A 159 3.99 28.54 -3.73
C GLY A 159 4.15 27.38 -4.69
N TYR A 160 4.23 26.17 -4.15
CA TYR A 160 4.29 24.95 -4.96
C TYR A 160 3.57 23.81 -4.28
N THR A 161 2.82 23.06 -5.09
CA THR A 161 2.22 21.78 -4.67
C THR A 161 2.82 20.64 -5.48
N TRP A 162 2.86 19.44 -4.91
CA TRP A 162 3.32 18.22 -5.53
C TRP A 162 2.27 17.14 -5.39
N GLN A 163 1.70 16.68 -6.52
CA GLN A 163 0.65 15.66 -6.52
C GLN A 163 -0.48 15.96 -5.52
N GLY A 164 -0.91 17.24 -5.48
CA GLY A 164 -1.96 17.72 -4.60
C GLY A 164 -1.55 18.03 -3.15
N ARG A 165 -0.30 17.81 -2.77
CA ARG A 165 0.24 18.19 -1.46
C ARG A 165 1.02 19.51 -1.53
N VAL A 166 0.75 20.41 -0.62
CA VAL A 166 1.53 21.66 -0.51
C VAL A 166 2.94 21.32 -0.04
N LEU A 167 3.95 21.65 -0.86
CA LEU A 167 5.37 21.61 -0.50
C LEU A 167 5.76 22.89 0.23
N ARG A 168 5.27 24.03 -0.31
CA ARG A 168 5.52 25.36 0.24
C ARG A 168 4.33 26.26 -0.11
N PRO A 169 3.73 26.95 0.85
CA PRO A 169 2.70 27.94 0.56
C PRO A 169 3.29 29.15 -0.19
N ALA A 170 2.47 29.83 -0.97
CA ALA A 170 2.83 31.11 -1.56
C ALA A 170 2.88 32.17 -0.45
N MET A 171 3.93 32.99 -0.45
CA MET A 171 3.99 34.16 0.44
C MET A 171 3.35 35.35 -0.27
N VAL A 172 2.29 35.85 0.30
CA VAL A 172 1.44 36.84 -0.34
C VAL A 172 1.20 38.05 0.55
N LYS A 173 0.89 39.16 -0.10
CA LYS A 173 0.36 40.37 0.49
C LYS A 173 -1.14 40.38 0.19
N VAL A 174 -1.94 40.65 1.18
CA VAL A 174 -3.41 40.71 1.05
C VAL A 174 -3.94 42.09 1.36
N THR A 175 -5.03 42.45 0.70
CA THR A 175 -5.79 43.68 0.91
C THR A 175 -7.24 43.32 1.14
N ASP A 176 -7.91 43.92 2.12
CA ASP A 176 -9.34 43.77 2.48
C ASP A 176 -10.20 44.90 1.94
#